data_867de8efbc051f5db6f2df963348a3fa
#
_entry.id   867de8efbc051f5db6f2df963348a3fa
#
_cell.length_a   1.000
_cell.length_b   1.000
_cell.length_c   1.000
_cell.angle_alpha   90.00
_cell.angle_beta   90.00
_cell.angle_gamma   90.00
#
_symmetry.space_group_name_H-M   'P 1'
#
loop_
_entity.id
_entity.type
_entity.pdbx_description
1 polymer ?
#
loop_
_entity_poly.entity_id
_entity_poly.type
_entity_poly.pdbx_seq_one_letter_code
_entity_poly.pdbx_strand_id
1 'polypeptide(L)'
;MNKEIRKGQLVTSRAGRDKKRDYIVYDWDDQFVYVVDGEYKRLANPKKKNINHLWYSEKIDVDLQGKMEEQKKVTNKDIRDALERLLQS
;
A
#
# COMPACT_ATOMS: atom_id res chain seq x y z
N MET A 1 3.03 -1.27 20.78
CA MET A 1 2.79 -2.43 19.92
C MET A 1 3.39 -2.16 18.55
N ASN A 2 4.26 -3.01 18.08
CA ASN A 2 4.90 -2.82 16.79
C ASN A 2 3.95 -3.20 15.66
N LYS A 3 3.76 -2.25 14.75
CA LYS A 3 2.97 -2.53 13.54
C LYS A 3 3.89 -3.26 12.55
N GLU A 4 3.43 -4.40 12.07
CA GLU A 4 4.14 -5.08 10.99
C GLU A 4 3.75 -4.44 9.66
N ILE A 5 4.73 -3.81 9.03
CA ILE A 5 4.53 -3.18 7.72
C ILE A 5 5.18 -4.08 6.69
N ARG A 6 4.44 -4.39 5.63
CA ARG A 6 4.93 -5.28 4.57
C ARG A 6 4.59 -4.72 3.20
N LYS A 7 5.46 -4.96 2.24
CA LYS A 7 5.18 -4.60 0.85
C LYS A 7 3.99 -5.40 0.34
N GLY A 8 3.10 -4.74 -0.39
CA GLY A 8 1.90 -5.39 -0.91
C GLY A 8 0.74 -5.47 0.05
N GLN A 9 0.89 -4.90 1.25
CA GLN A 9 -0.12 -4.94 2.30
C GLN A 9 -1.22 -3.91 2.04
N LEU A 10 -2.47 -4.29 2.34
CA LEU A 10 -3.61 -3.38 2.31
C LEU A 10 -3.57 -2.48 3.55
N VAL A 11 -3.65 -1.19 3.33
CA VAL A 11 -3.77 -0.19 4.39
C VAL A 11 -4.88 0.80 4.06
N THR A 12 -5.44 1.43 5.08
CA THR A 12 -6.51 2.41 4.90
C THR A 12 -6.12 3.70 5.63
N SER A 13 -6.29 4.82 4.97
CA SER A 13 -6.00 6.12 5.58
C SER A 13 -6.99 6.41 6.71
N ARG A 14 -6.47 6.83 7.87
CA ARG A 14 -7.28 7.18 9.02
C ARG A 14 -7.27 8.68 9.34
N ALA A 15 -6.56 9.47 8.55
CA ALA A 15 -6.43 10.91 8.80
C ALA A 15 -6.25 11.67 7.50
N GLY A 16 -6.61 12.94 7.51
CA GLY A 16 -6.41 13.84 6.38
C GLY A 16 -7.56 13.81 5.38
N ARG A 17 -7.33 14.43 4.23
CA ARG A 17 -8.36 14.56 3.18
C ARG A 17 -8.72 13.23 2.54
N ASP A 18 -7.79 12.29 2.58
CA ASP A 18 -7.97 10.95 2.01
C ASP A 18 -8.47 9.93 3.03
N LYS A 19 -9.00 10.38 4.16
CA LYS A 19 -9.52 9.49 5.21
C LYS A 19 -10.46 8.45 4.61
N LYS A 20 -10.23 7.18 4.99
CA LYS A 20 -10.96 5.99 4.52
C LYS A 20 -10.59 5.51 3.13
N ARG A 21 -9.64 6.15 2.45
CA ARG A 21 -9.11 5.61 1.19
C ARG A 21 -8.22 4.42 1.46
N ASP A 22 -8.30 3.43 0.58
CA ASP A 22 -7.51 2.20 0.65
C ASP A 22 -6.31 2.30 -0.27
N TYR A 23 -5.19 1.78 0.20
CA TYR A 23 -3.92 1.79 -0.53
C TYR A 23 -3.16 0.49 -0.34
N ILE A 24 -2.14 0.31 -1.17
CA ILE A 24 -1.15 -0.76 -1.05
C ILE A 24 0.16 -0.14 -0.56
N VAL A 25 0.81 -0.79 0.38
CA VAL A 25 2.14 -0.38 0.86
C VAL A 25 3.17 -0.67 -0.21
N TYR A 26 3.91 0.36 -0.60
CA TYR A 26 4.99 0.28 -1.57
C TYR A 26 6.36 0.23 -0.90
N ASP A 27 6.56 1.10 0.10
CA ASP A 27 7.81 1.19 0.85
C ASP A 27 7.56 1.90 2.17
N TRP A 28 8.55 1.97 3.04
CA TRP A 28 8.45 2.69 4.30
C TRP A 28 9.83 3.02 4.87
N ASP A 29 9.85 3.97 5.82
CA ASP A 29 11.01 4.27 6.66
C ASP A 29 10.54 4.35 8.13
N ASP A 30 11.34 4.97 9.00
CA ASP A 30 11.03 5.02 10.43
C ASP A 30 9.80 5.86 10.78
N GLN A 31 9.41 6.78 9.93
CA GLN A 31 8.32 7.72 10.19
C GLN A 31 7.17 7.63 9.22
N PHE A 32 7.45 7.24 7.97
CA PHE A 32 6.48 7.33 6.88
C PHE A 32 6.33 6.03 6.14
N VAL A 33 5.11 5.84 5.64
CA VAL A 33 4.79 4.74 4.73
C VAL A 33 4.43 5.35 3.38
N TYR A 34 4.99 4.80 2.33
CA TYR A 34 4.73 5.24 0.94
C TYR A 34 3.70 4.30 0.35
N VAL A 35 2.55 4.87 -0.01
CA VAL A 35 1.39 4.08 -0.43
C VAL A 35 0.93 4.46 -1.83
N VAL A 36 0.34 3.49 -2.52
CA VAL A 36 -0.13 3.65 -3.89
C VAL A 36 -1.49 3.00 -4.06
N ASP A 37 -2.28 3.50 -5.01
CA ASP A 37 -3.52 2.85 -5.43
C ASP A 37 -3.53 2.54 -6.93
N GLY A 38 -2.52 2.98 -7.65
CA GLY A 38 -2.37 2.73 -9.08
C GLY A 38 -3.21 3.63 -9.97
N GLU A 39 -3.97 4.55 -9.39
CA GLU A 39 -4.85 5.47 -10.13
C GLU A 39 -4.57 6.91 -9.74
N TYR A 40 -4.95 7.33 -8.54
CA TYR A 40 -4.70 8.68 -8.04
C TYR A 40 -3.30 8.82 -7.46
N LYS A 41 -2.82 7.77 -6.81
CA LYS A 41 -1.45 7.72 -6.26
C LYS A 41 -0.70 6.60 -6.96
N ARG A 42 0.11 7.02 -7.92
CA ARG A 42 0.78 6.11 -8.86
C ARG A 42 2.20 5.82 -8.40
N LEU A 43 2.77 4.75 -8.95
CA LEU A 43 4.13 4.32 -8.58
C LEU A 43 5.19 5.41 -8.80
N ALA A 44 5.00 6.28 -9.80
CA ALA A 44 5.94 7.37 -10.05
C ALA A 44 5.91 8.45 -8.96
N ASN A 45 4.82 8.52 -8.20
CA ASN A 45 4.67 9.53 -7.15
C ASN A 45 3.78 8.99 -6.01
N PRO A 46 4.31 8.05 -5.22
CA PRO A 46 3.56 7.47 -4.10
C PRO A 46 3.16 8.54 -3.09
N LYS A 47 2.08 8.29 -2.37
CA LYS A 47 1.67 9.17 -1.28
C LYS A 47 2.46 8.84 -0.02
N LYS A 48 3.00 9.87 0.60
CA LYS A 48 3.72 9.77 1.86
C LYS A 48 2.73 9.96 3.02
N LYS A 49 2.59 8.94 3.86
CA LYS A 49 1.68 8.97 5.01
C LYS A 49 2.48 8.71 6.28
N ASN A 50 2.14 9.42 7.35
CA ASN A 50 2.71 9.10 8.65
C ASN A 50 2.29 7.68 9.04
N ILE A 51 3.21 6.91 9.63
CA ILE A 51 2.95 5.53 10.08
C ILE A 51 1.68 5.44 10.92
N ASN A 52 1.42 6.44 11.76
CA ASN A 52 0.28 6.43 12.67
C ASN A 52 -1.03 6.87 12.03
N HIS A 53 -1.00 7.30 10.78
CA HIS A 53 -2.18 7.75 10.05
C HIS A 53 -2.78 6.67 9.15
N LEU A 54 -2.42 5.42 9.38
CA LEU A 54 -2.92 4.28 8.59
C LEU A 54 -3.46 3.19 9.52
N TRP A 55 -4.53 2.55 9.08
CA TRP A 55 -4.96 1.27 9.62
C TRP A 55 -4.31 0.18 8.79
N TYR A 56 -3.67 -0.78 9.45
CA TYR A 56 -2.93 -1.87 8.80
C TYR A 56 -3.78 -3.14 8.81
N SER A 57 -4.11 -3.64 7.62
CA SER A 57 -4.81 -4.91 7.46
C SER A 57 -3.80 -6.06 7.52
N GLU A 58 -4.28 -7.24 7.86
CA GLU A 58 -3.49 -8.47 7.72
C GLU A 58 -3.45 -8.97 6.28
N LYS A 59 -4.25 -8.39 5.40
CA LYS A 59 -4.34 -8.80 4.00
C LYS A 59 -3.14 -8.30 3.21
N ILE A 60 -2.49 -9.21 2.51
CA ILE A 60 -1.33 -8.92 1.67
C ILE A 60 -1.56 -9.64 0.34
N ASP A 61 -1.33 -8.93 -0.77
CA ASP A 61 -1.32 -9.59 -2.08
C ASP A 61 0.04 -10.25 -2.28
N VAL A 62 0.06 -11.57 -2.19
CA VAL A 62 1.30 -12.36 -2.19
C VAL A 62 2.05 -12.23 -3.51
N ASP A 63 1.34 -12.20 -4.63
CA ASP A 63 1.97 -12.06 -5.95
C ASP A 63 2.66 -10.70 -6.08
N LEU A 64 1.97 -9.64 -5.66
CA LEU A 64 2.52 -8.29 -5.69
C LEU A 64 3.70 -8.15 -4.74
N GLN A 65 3.57 -8.70 -3.53
CA GLN A 65 4.66 -8.70 -2.54
C GLN A 65 5.91 -9.36 -3.12
N GLY A 66 5.74 -10.51 -3.76
CA GLY A 66 6.86 -11.23 -4.37
C GLY A 66 7.55 -10.41 -5.44
N LYS A 67 6.79 -9.76 -6.32
CA LYS A 67 7.35 -8.90 -7.36
C LYS A 67 8.15 -7.74 -6.76
N MET A 68 7.61 -7.11 -5.73
CA MET A 68 8.26 -5.98 -5.09
C MET A 68 9.55 -6.38 -4.38
N GLU A 69 9.53 -7.50 -3.66
CA GLU A 69 10.70 -7.99 -2.92
C GLU A 69 11.80 -8.49 -3.86
N GLU A 70 11.42 -9.08 -4.99
CA GLU A 70 12.37 -9.55 -5.99
C GLU A 70 12.80 -8.45 -6.96
N GLN A 71 12.33 -7.24 -6.77
CA GLN A 71 12.61 -6.08 -7.60
C GLN A 71 12.22 -6.28 -9.07
N LYS A 72 11.18 -7.08 -9.28
CA LYS A 72 10.59 -7.26 -10.62
C LYS A 72 9.74 -6.05 -10.96
N LYS A 73 9.49 -5.86 -12.26
CA LYS A 73 8.68 -4.73 -12.72
C LYS A 73 7.25 -4.84 -12.19
N VAL A 74 6.81 -3.76 -11.55
CA VAL A 74 5.44 -3.58 -11.07
C VAL A 74 4.82 -2.40 -11.80
N THR A 75 3.60 -2.56 -12.29
CA THR A 75 2.89 -1.51 -13.01
C THR A 75 1.75 -0.95 -12.15
N ASN A 76 1.24 0.22 -12.53
CA ASN A 76 0.06 0.77 -11.85
C ASN A 76 -1.16 -0.14 -12.01
N LYS A 77 -1.26 -0.85 -13.14
CA LYS A 77 -2.32 -1.85 -13.33
C LYS A 77 -2.19 -2.98 -12.32
N ASP A 78 -0.97 -3.45 -12.06
CA ASP A 78 -0.73 -4.49 -11.04
C ASP A 78 -1.22 -4.03 -9.67
N ILE A 79 -0.97 -2.76 -9.33
CA ILE A 79 -1.42 -2.18 -8.07
C ILE A 79 -2.95 -2.14 -8.02
N ARG A 80 -3.61 -1.64 -9.06
CA ARG A 80 -5.08 -1.57 -9.10
C ARG A 80 -5.70 -2.95 -8.97
N ASP A 81 -5.18 -3.93 -9.69
CA ASP A 81 -5.70 -5.29 -9.68
C ASP A 81 -5.53 -5.94 -8.30
N ALA A 82 -4.37 -5.74 -7.67
CA ALA A 82 -4.10 -6.26 -6.33
C ALA A 82 -5.04 -5.63 -5.30
N LEU A 83 -5.21 -4.32 -5.36
CA LEU A 83 -6.10 -3.60 -4.45
C LEU A 83 -7.54 -4.12 -4.57
N GLU A 84 -8.01 -4.30 -5.80
CA GLU A 84 -9.35 -4.85 -6.05
C GLU A 84 -9.51 -6.25 -5.46
N ARG A 85 -8.51 -7.12 -5.68
CA ARG A 85 -8.55 -8.48 -5.12
C ARG A 85 -8.63 -8.46 -3.59
N LEU A 86 -7.83 -7.61 -2.95
CA LEU A 86 -7.79 -7.53 -1.49
C LEU A 86 -9.09 -6.98 -0.92
N LEU A 87 -9.72 -6.02 -1.59
CA LEU A 87 -10.97 -5.42 -1.14
C LEU A 87 -12.16 -6.36 -1.31
N GLN A 88 -12.07 -7.32 -2.21
CA GLN A 88 -13.13 -8.29 -2.46
C GLN A 88 -13.03 -9.55 -1.60
N SER A 89 -11.91 -9.76 -0.97
CA SER A 89 -11.68 -11.00 -0.20
C SER A 89 -12.24 -10.96 1.22
#